data_77232d63ee07193c29b1324dfbc419b7
#
_entry.id   77232d63ee07193c29b1324dfbc419b7
#
_cell.length_a   1.000
_cell.length_b   1.000
_cell.length_c   1.000
_cell.angle_alpha   90.00
_cell.angle_beta   90.00
_cell.angle_gamma   90.00
#
_symmetry.space_group_name_H-M   'P 1'
#
loop_
_entity.id
_entity.type
_entity.pdbx_description
1 polymer ?
#
loop_
_entity_poly.entity_id
_entity_poly.type
_entity_poly.pdbx_seq_one_letter_code
_entity_poly.pdbx_strand_id
1 'polypeptide(L)'
;MVFPSFTQLDTMDCGPTSLRIIAQHYGRHYSLQTLRERCHISREGVSLLGISDAAESIGFRATGVKITWEQLREKAILPCIIHWNQQHFVVVYKIVKIHNDWEIHISDPAAGLLKYRETQFLRYWLQGDCKFSTISDSSCLESSAGARHGIALLIEPTPQFYKEMGDEDKRLKFSSLVEYLRPYKSYLVQLALAMITASVLSLILPFLTQSVVDKGIGTNNLSFVVMMLVAQVVLTLGQLANDLIRCLLYTSDAADE
;
A
#
# COMPACT_ATOMS: atom_id res chain seq x y z
N MET A 1 -5.12 3.89 -27.00
CA MET A 1 -5.26 3.51 -25.58
C MET A 1 -4.02 3.98 -24.83
N VAL A 2 -4.20 4.59 -23.67
CA VAL A 2 -3.08 4.93 -22.76
C VAL A 2 -2.64 3.65 -22.08
N PHE A 3 -1.31 3.41 -21.98
CA PHE A 3 -0.78 2.24 -21.29
C PHE A 3 -1.10 2.33 -19.78
N PRO A 4 -1.47 1.23 -19.11
CA PRO A 4 -1.80 1.26 -17.70
C PRO A 4 -0.61 1.70 -16.85
N SER A 5 -0.90 2.50 -15.82
CA SER A 5 0.09 2.99 -14.85
C SER A 5 -0.52 2.92 -13.46
N PHE A 6 0.24 2.37 -12.52
CA PHE A 6 -0.09 2.34 -11.10
C PHE A 6 1.09 2.87 -10.30
N THR A 7 0.79 3.62 -9.26
CA THR A 7 1.81 4.12 -8.33
C THR A 7 2.02 3.11 -7.22
N GLN A 8 3.28 2.80 -6.90
CA GLN A 8 3.63 1.99 -5.74
C GLN A 8 3.26 2.70 -4.43
N LEU A 9 2.86 1.94 -3.43
CA LEU A 9 2.52 2.48 -2.11
C LEU A 9 3.74 2.52 -1.19
N ASP A 10 4.68 1.59 -1.39
CA ASP A 10 5.92 1.48 -0.64
C ASP A 10 7.09 1.31 -1.61
N THR A 11 8.30 1.63 -1.17
CA THR A 11 9.55 1.44 -1.95
C THR A 11 9.79 -0.01 -2.35
N MET A 12 9.29 -0.96 -1.57
CA MET A 12 9.41 -2.40 -1.82
C MET A 12 8.42 -2.95 -2.86
N ASP A 13 7.45 -2.14 -3.28
CA ASP A 13 6.34 -2.56 -4.15
C ASP A 13 6.62 -2.46 -5.65
N CYS A 14 7.82 -2.06 -6.05
CA CYS A 14 8.13 -1.84 -7.47
C CYS A 14 7.89 -3.09 -8.33
N GLY A 15 8.27 -4.29 -7.85
CA GLY A 15 8.06 -5.55 -8.55
C GLY A 15 6.59 -5.94 -8.70
N PRO A 16 5.84 -6.10 -7.60
CA PRO A 16 4.40 -6.40 -7.64
C PRO A 16 3.60 -5.38 -8.43
N THR A 17 3.94 -4.08 -8.33
CA THR A 17 3.28 -3.02 -9.10
C THR A 17 3.60 -3.15 -10.59
N SER A 18 4.83 -3.47 -10.97
CA SER A 18 5.21 -3.74 -12.37
C SER A 18 4.45 -4.93 -12.94
N LEU A 19 4.31 -6.01 -12.16
CA LEU A 19 3.53 -7.18 -12.56
C LEU A 19 2.04 -6.84 -12.70
N ARG A 20 1.49 -6.01 -11.79
CA ARG A 20 0.11 -5.50 -11.86
C ARG A 20 -0.13 -4.71 -13.13
N ILE A 21 0.81 -3.85 -13.52
CA ILE A 21 0.74 -3.06 -14.76
C ILE A 21 0.65 -3.97 -15.98
N ILE A 22 1.48 -5.02 -16.05
CA ILE A 22 1.47 -5.99 -17.15
C ILE A 22 0.16 -6.79 -17.16
N ALA A 23 -0.30 -7.29 -16.02
CA ALA A 23 -1.56 -8.02 -15.93
C ALA A 23 -2.75 -7.18 -16.40
N GLN A 24 -2.78 -5.90 -16.02
CA GLN A 24 -3.78 -4.93 -16.48
C GLN A 24 -3.71 -4.69 -17.99
N HIS A 25 -2.51 -4.64 -18.57
CA HIS A 25 -2.32 -4.50 -20.01
C HIS A 25 -2.97 -5.66 -20.78
N TYR A 26 -2.87 -6.88 -20.24
CA TYR A 26 -3.52 -8.08 -20.82
C TYR A 26 -4.97 -8.28 -20.39
N GLY A 27 -5.58 -7.26 -19.72
CA GLY A 27 -7.01 -7.23 -19.40
C GLY A 27 -7.42 -7.95 -18.12
N ARG A 28 -6.47 -8.26 -17.22
CA ARG A 28 -6.76 -8.88 -15.92
C ARG A 28 -6.37 -7.95 -14.77
N HIS A 29 -7.22 -7.93 -13.76
CA HIS A 29 -7.03 -7.13 -12.55
C HIS A 29 -6.57 -8.00 -11.40
N TYR A 30 -5.46 -7.63 -10.77
CA TYR A 30 -4.99 -8.22 -9.53
C TYR A 30 -4.81 -7.15 -8.47
N SER A 31 -5.18 -7.47 -7.22
CA SER A 31 -4.91 -6.57 -6.10
C SER A 31 -3.40 -6.52 -5.82
N LEU A 32 -2.91 -5.37 -5.36
CA LEU A 32 -1.50 -5.25 -4.97
C LEU A 32 -1.17 -6.22 -3.83
N GLN A 33 -2.12 -6.45 -2.91
CA GLN A 33 -1.95 -7.35 -1.79
C GLN A 33 -1.72 -8.79 -2.25
N THR A 34 -2.54 -9.29 -3.17
CA THR A 34 -2.37 -10.65 -3.74
C THR A 34 -1.00 -10.81 -4.40
N LEU A 35 -0.55 -9.79 -5.14
CA LEU A 35 0.74 -9.85 -5.80
C LEU A 35 1.92 -9.73 -4.83
N ARG A 36 1.78 -8.96 -3.74
CA ARG A 36 2.77 -8.91 -2.65
C ARG A 36 3.00 -10.28 -2.03
N GLU A 37 1.91 -10.97 -1.69
CA GLU A 37 1.97 -12.31 -1.09
C GLU A 37 2.63 -13.33 -2.02
N ARG A 38 2.30 -13.28 -3.32
CA ARG A 38 2.87 -14.17 -4.34
C ARG A 38 4.32 -13.85 -4.70
N CYS A 39 4.74 -12.59 -4.58
CA CYS A 39 6.13 -12.17 -4.83
C CYS A 39 7.09 -12.49 -3.67
N HIS A 40 6.60 -12.98 -2.53
CA HIS A 40 7.41 -13.28 -1.33
C HIS A 40 8.32 -12.11 -0.94
N ILE A 41 7.74 -10.91 -0.76
CA ILE A 41 8.48 -9.70 -0.43
C ILE A 41 9.24 -9.89 0.90
N SER A 42 10.54 -9.65 0.88
CA SER A 42 11.41 -9.62 2.06
C SER A 42 11.64 -8.19 2.56
N ARG A 43 12.34 -8.04 3.68
CA ARG A 43 12.76 -6.72 4.19
C ARG A 43 13.73 -5.99 3.25
N GLU A 44 14.37 -6.71 2.35
CA GLU A 44 15.30 -6.17 1.36
C GLU A 44 14.62 -5.83 0.01
N GLY A 45 13.32 -6.07 -0.09
CA GLY A 45 12.52 -5.86 -1.29
C GLY A 45 12.14 -7.16 -1.99
N VAL A 46 11.81 -7.06 -3.28
CA VAL A 46 11.44 -8.20 -4.11
C VAL A 46 12.60 -8.59 -5.03
N SER A 47 12.84 -9.89 -5.15
CA SER A 47 13.81 -10.43 -6.11
C SER A 47 13.18 -10.62 -7.49
N LEU A 48 14.01 -10.63 -8.55
CA LEU A 48 13.53 -10.96 -9.90
C LEU A 48 12.88 -12.35 -9.96
N LEU A 49 13.41 -13.30 -9.17
CA LEU A 49 12.85 -14.65 -9.04
C LEU A 49 11.46 -14.59 -8.42
N GLY A 50 11.27 -13.84 -7.32
CA GLY A 50 9.96 -13.68 -6.70
C GLY A 50 8.92 -13.06 -7.63
N ILE A 51 9.32 -12.11 -8.50
CA ILE A 51 8.44 -11.57 -9.54
C ILE A 51 8.11 -12.64 -10.60
N SER A 52 9.09 -13.46 -10.98
CA SER A 52 8.92 -14.56 -11.92
C SER A 52 7.93 -15.60 -11.38
N ASP A 53 8.12 -16.05 -10.15
CA ASP A 53 7.25 -17.03 -9.49
C ASP A 53 5.82 -16.50 -9.35
N ALA A 54 5.68 -15.23 -8.97
CA ALA A 54 4.38 -14.56 -8.92
C ALA A 54 3.72 -14.49 -10.30
N ALA A 55 4.47 -14.16 -11.35
CA ALA A 55 3.95 -14.11 -12.71
C ALA A 55 3.48 -15.49 -13.16
N GLU A 56 4.24 -16.55 -12.91
CA GLU A 56 3.85 -17.92 -13.23
C GLU A 56 2.63 -18.38 -12.45
N SER A 57 2.53 -18.00 -11.17
CA SER A 57 1.38 -18.33 -10.31
C SER A 57 0.06 -17.73 -10.78
N ILE A 58 0.09 -16.66 -11.57
CA ILE A 58 -1.09 -16.02 -12.16
C ILE A 58 -1.30 -16.39 -13.64
N GLY A 59 -0.54 -17.38 -14.13
CA GLY A 59 -0.72 -17.94 -15.47
C GLY A 59 0.07 -17.26 -16.57
N PHE A 60 1.08 -16.44 -16.25
CA PHE A 60 2.07 -16.01 -17.22
C PHE A 60 3.19 -17.06 -17.37
N ARG A 61 3.90 -16.96 -18.45
CA ARG A 61 5.22 -17.58 -18.63
C ARG A 61 6.26 -16.47 -18.42
N ALA A 62 7.13 -16.62 -17.45
CA ALA A 62 8.16 -15.64 -17.13
C ALA A 62 9.54 -16.21 -17.41
N THR A 63 10.42 -15.42 -18.05
CA THR A 63 11.78 -15.83 -18.35
C THR A 63 12.74 -14.68 -18.06
N GLY A 64 13.58 -14.85 -17.02
CA GLY A 64 14.65 -13.92 -16.71
C GLY A 64 15.83 -14.08 -17.67
N VAL A 65 16.24 -13.00 -18.30
CA VAL A 65 17.29 -13.01 -19.32
C VAL A 65 18.30 -11.88 -19.10
N LYS A 66 19.56 -12.13 -19.44
CA LYS A 66 20.58 -11.10 -19.63
C LYS A 66 20.71 -10.86 -21.13
N ILE A 67 20.37 -9.65 -21.57
CA ILE A 67 20.31 -9.32 -23.01
C ILE A 67 20.99 -7.98 -23.30
N THR A 68 21.45 -7.84 -24.54
CA THR A 68 21.99 -6.57 -25.05
C THR A 68 20.89 -5.62 -25.48
N TRP A 69 21.24 -4.36 -25.75
CA TRP A 69 20.30 -3.38 -26.26
C TRP A 69 19.65 -3.79 -27.58
N GLU A 70 20.45 -4.35 -28.50
CA GLU A 70 19.98 -4.82 -29.78
C GLU A 70 18.95 -5.97 -29.62
N GLN A 71 19.23 -6.88 -28.69
CA GLN A 71 18.31 -7.98 -28.36
C GLN A 71 17.01 -7.49 -27.73
N LEU A 72 17.09 -6.51 -26.81
CA LEU A 72 15.90 -5.91 -26.22
C LEU A 72 15.02 -5.24 -27.28
N ARG A 73 15.65 -4.53 -28.21
CA ARG A 73 14.96 -3.79 -29.28
C ARG A 73 14.33 -4.69 -30.33
N GLU A 74 15.04 -5.75 -30.73
CA GLU A 74 14.66 -6.55 -31.91
C GLU A 74 13.93 -7.85 -31.55
N LYS A 75 14.23 -8.43 -30.38
CA LYS A 75 13.77 -9.78 -30.03
C LYS A 75 12.91 -9.85 -28.78
N ALA A 76 12.95 -8.84 -27.91
CA ALA A 76 12.19 -8.88 -26.68
C ALA A 76 10.69 -8.66 -26.93
N ILE A 77 9.89 -9.48 -26.26
CA ILE A 77 8.44 -9.32 -26.25
C ILE A 77 8.08 -8.21 -25.26
N LEU A 78 7.37 -7.21 -25.75
CA LEU A 78 6.89 -6.09 -24.92
C LEU A 78 5.40 -6.28 -24.60
N PRO A 79 4.96 -5.90 -23.38
CA PRO A 79 5.72 -5.30 -22.29
C PRO A 79 6.59 -6.27 -21.49
N CYS A 80 7.76 -5.82 -21.04
CA CYS A 80 8.66 -6.61 -20.20
C CYS A 80 9.10 -5.80 -18.96
N ILE A 81 9.49 -6.49 -17.88
CA ILE A 81 10.06 -5.85 -16.70
C ILE A 81 11.56 -5.81 -16.85
N ILE A 82 12.18 -4.67 -16.54
CA ILE A 82 13.63 -4.52 -16.52
C ILE A 82 14.11 -4.13 -15.13
N HIS A 83 15.33 -4.57 -14.80
CA HIS A 83 16.01 -4.19 -13.58
C HIS A 83 16.68 -2.82 -13.79
N TRP A 84 16.16 -1.81 -13.14
CA TRP A 84 16.53 -0.41 -13.33
C TRP A 84 17.44 0.05 -12.21
N ASN A 85 18.57 0.65 -12.55
CA ASN A 85 19.52 1.19 -11.58
C ASN A 85 19.87 0.22 -10.43
N GLN A 86 19.85 -1.10 -10.70
CA GLN A 86 20.14 -2.20 -9.75
C GLN A 86 19.27 -2.27 -8.47
N GLN A 87 18.30 -1.42 -8.32
CA GLN A 87 17.48 -1.33 -7.10
C GLN A 87 15.98 -1.23 -7.36
N HIS A 88 15.58 -1.11 -8.62
CA HIS A 88 14.21 -0.82 -8.98
C HIS A 88 13.74 -1.65 -10.16
N PHE A 89 12.43 -1.90 -10.28
CA PHE A 89 11.82 -2.59 -11.39
C PHE A 89 10.86 -1.66 -12.12
N VAL A 90 11.00 -1.58 -13.43
CA VAL A 90 10.13 -0.77 -14.29
C VAL A 90 9.67 -1.58 -15.51
N VAL A 91 8.57 -1.19 -16.12
CA VAL A 91 7.99 -1.86 -17.28
C VAL A 91 8.34 -1.10 -18.55
N VAL A 92 9.06 -1.73 -19.48
CA VAL A 92 9.22 -1.23 -20.84
C VAL A 92 8.04 -1.73 -21.66
N TYR A 93 7.27 -0.81 -22.24
CA TYR A 93 6.08 -1.20 -23.00
C TYR A 93 6.13 -0.81 -24.47
N LYS A 94 7.03 0.08 -24.87
CA LYS A 94 7.14 0.52 -26.26
C LYS A 94 8.52 1.07 -26.55
N ILE A 95 9.09 0.71 -27.72
CA ILE A 95 10.33 1.26 -28.23
C ILE A 95 10.03 1.78 -29.64
N VAL A 96 10.36 3.04 -29.91
CA VAL A 96 10.04 3.72 -31.17
C VAL A 96 11.29 4.40 -31.72
N LYS A 97 11.53 4.26 -33.02
CA LYS A 97 12.59 5.01 -33.70
C LYS A 97 12.07 6.38 -34.12
N ILE A 98 12.70 7.45 -33.63
CA ILE A 98 12.35 8.84 -33.95
C ILE A 98 13.56 9.50 -34.62
N HIS A 99 13.45 9.77 -35.93
CA HIS A 99 14.54 10.27 -36.75
C HIS A 99 15.77 9.33 -36.72
N ASN A 100 16.82 9.72 -36.03
CA ASN A 100 18.06 8.94 -35.93
C ASN A 100 18.32 8.40 -34.51
N ASP A 101 17.36 8.52 -33.57
CA ASP A 101 17.47 8.13 -32.17
C ASP A 101 16.31 7.18 -31.79
N TRP A 102 16.42 6.48 -30.65
CA TRP A 102 15.37 5.62 -30.12
C TRP A 102 14.73 6.25 -28.89
N GLU A 103 13.40 6.29 -28.87
CA GLU A 103 12.60 6.68 -27.71
C GLU A 103 12.01 5.43 -27.06
N ILE A 104 12.34 5.24 -25.80
CA ILE A 104 11.89 4.12 -24.98
C ILE A 104 10.83 4.61 -24.01
N HIS A 105 9.65 4.01 -24.09
CA HIS A 105 8.54 4.31 -23.21
C HIS A 105 8.51 3.31 -22.04
N ILE A 106 8.56 3.82 -20.85
CA ILE A 106 8.50 3.01 -19.63
C ILE A 106 7.32 3.41 -18.75
N SER A 107 6.79 2.46 -18.01
CA SER A 107 5.89 2.69 -16.90
C SER A 107 6.65 2.40 -15.62
N ASP A 108 6.95 3.46 -14.88
CA ASP A 108 7.68 3.41 -13.62
C ASP A 108 6.68 3.45 -12.46
N PRO A 109 6.66 2.44 -11.58
CA PRO A 109 5.81 2.44 -10.40
C PRO A 109 6.01 3.64 -9.47
N ALA A 110 7.20 4.26 -9.46
CA ALA A 110 7.49 5.41 -8.62
C ALA A 110 7.11 6.75 -9.27
N ALA A 111 7.25 6.86 -10.60
CA ALA A 111 7.15 8.14 -11.31
C ALA A 111 6.08 8.18 -12.42
N GLY A 112 5.42 7.05 -12.72
CA GLY A 112 4.39 6.95 -13.74
C GLY A 112 4.95 6.70 -15.14
N LEU A 113 4.29 7.24 -16.16
CA LEU A 113 4.68 7.04 -17.56
C LEU A 113 5.80 8.01 -17.94
N LEU A 114 6.95 7.46 -18.31
CA LEU A 114 8.15 8.22 -18.68
C LEU A 114 8.64 7.82 -20.07
N LYS A 115 9.40 8.73 -20.68
CA LYS A 115 10.05 8.53 -21.96
C LYS A 115 11.53 8.85 -21.84
N TYR A 116 12.36 7.96 -22.32
CA TYR A 116 13.81 8.13 -22.31
C TYR A 116 14.37 8.02 -23.73
N ARG A 117 15.43 8.79 -24.00
CA ARG A 117 16.28 8.58 -25.18
C ARG A 117 17.21 7.40 -24.94
N GLU A 118 17.67 6.77 -26.01
CA GLU A 118 18.56 5.61 -25.98
C GLU A 118 19.72 5.80 -25.02
N THR A 119 20.48 6.90 -25.13
CA THR A 119 21.65 7.18 -24.29
C THR A 119 21.33 7.26 -22.80
N GLN A 120 20.21 7.86 -22.44
CA GLN A 120 19.76 7.97 -21.06
C GLN A 120 19.28 6.62 -20.52
N PHE A 121 18.51 5.88 -21.33
CA PHE A 121 18.00 4.57 -20.98
C PHE A 121 19.13 3.58 -20.70
N LEU A 122 20.11 3.51 -21.60
CA LEU A 122 21.26 2.61 -21.47
C LEU A 122 22.11 2.94 -20.25
N ARG A 123 22.23 4.20 -19.89
CA ARG A 123 22.94 4.62 -18.69
C ARG A 123 22.33 4.05 -17.42
N TYR A 124 21.02 4.01 -17.30
CA TYR A 124 20.33 3.48 -16.11
C TYR A 124 20.17 1.96 -16.13
N TRP A 125 19.99 1.37 -17.32
CA TRP A 125 19.74 -0.07 -17.43
C TRP A 125 21.02 -0.91 -17.39
N LEU A 126 22.11 -0.42 -17.98
CA LEU A 126 23.40 -1.16 -18.13
C LEU A 126 24.43 -0.83 -17.03
N GLN A 127 24.06 -0.17 -15.98
CA GLN A 127 24.95 0.36 -14.93
C GLN A 127 25.61 -0.73 -14.04
N GLY A 128 25.51 -2.01 -14.41
CA GLY A 128 25.99 -3.14 -13.61
C GLY A 128 27.49 -3.32 -13.45
N ASP A 129 28.35 -2.70 -14.26
CA ASP A 129 29.79 -2.99 -14.31
C ASP A 129 30.72 -1.75 -14.09
N CYS A 130 30.17 -0.57 -13.90
CA CYS A 130 30.99 0.60 -13.57
C CYS A 130 30.84 0.97 -12.10
N LYS A 131 31.85 0.65 -11.28
CA LYS A 131 32.02 1.26 -9.95
C LYS A 131 31.96 2.78 -10.11
N PHE A 132 31.10 3.42 -9.32
CA PHE A 132 30.89 4.84 -9.22
C PHE A 132 32.23 5.62 -9.17
N SER A 133 32.67 6.14 -10.27
CA SER A 133 33.72 7.14 -10.34
C SER A 133 33.13 8.40 -10.98
N THR A 134 33.09 9.40 -10.15
CA THR A 134 32.91 10.86 -10.37
C THR A 134 32.52 11.34 -11.78
N ILE A 135 31.53 12.21 -11.76
CA ILE A 135 30.81 12.92 -12.83
C ILE A 135 31.75 13.72 -13.78
N SER A 136 32.70 13.14 -14.48
CA SER A 136 33.48 13.89 -15.47
C SER A 136 34.18 13.10 -16.58
N ASP A 137 33.98 11.79 -16.71
CA ASP A 137 34.70 11.06 -17.76
C ASP A 137 33.75 10.47 -18.82
N SER A 138 33.69 11.17 -19.95
CA SER A 138 33.19 10.67 -21.25
C SER A 138 34.04 9.51 -21.81
N SER A 139 35.08 9.09 -21.12
CA SER A 139 36.00 8.01 -21.53
C SER A 139 35.52 6.60 -21.20
N CYS A 140 34.44 6.42 -20.41
CA CYS A 140 33.87 5.10 -20.09
C CYS A 140 33.05 4.48 -21.24
N LEU A 141 32.83 5.17 -22.33
CA LEU A 141 32.09 4.68 -23.50
C LEU A 141 32.94 3.84 -24.46
N GLU A 142 34.26 3.91 -24.38
CA GLU A 142 35.14 3.26 -25.39
C GLU A 142 35.98 2.09 -24.87
N SER A 143 35.99 1.79 -23.57
CA SER A 143 36.92 0.79 -23.00
C SER A 143 36.22 -0.48 -22.53
N SER A 144 35.54 -1.21 -23.39
CA SER A 144 35.47 -2.68 -23.34
C SER A 144 34.60 -3.20 -24.48
N ALA A 145 35.22 -3.89 -25.42
CA ALA A 145 34.58 -4.62 -26.54
C ALA A 145 33.78 -5.86 -26.09
N GLY A 146 33.21 -5.84 -24.88
CA GLY A 146 32.25 -6.79 -24.38
C GLY A 146 30.84 -6.16 -24.42
N ALA A 147 29.93 -6.78 -25.15
CA ALA A 147 28.54 -6.34 -25.21
C ALA A 147 27.98 -6.18 -23.78
N ARG A 148 27.60 -4.96 -23.40
CA ARG A 148 27.01 -4.70 -22.08
C ARG A 148 25.61 -5.34 -22.06
N HIS A 149 25.31 -6.08 -20.99
CA HIS A 149 24.07 -6.79 -20.82
C HIS A 149 23.25 -6.17 -19.69
N GLY A 150 21.97 -5.95 -19.94
CA GLY A 150 21.01 -5.61 -18.91
C GLY A 150 20.13 -6.79 -18.53
N ILE A 151 19.53 -6.74 -17.38
CA ILE A 151 18.62 -7.78 -16.87
C ILE A 151 17.20 -7.41 -17.26
N ALA A 152 16.48 -8.35 -17.86
CA ALA A 152 15.06 -8.23 -18.20
C ALA A 152 14.29 -9.50 -17.83
N LEU A 153 13.04 -9.35 -17.46
CA LEU A 153 12.06 -10.42 -17.26
C LEU A 153 11.04 -10.32 -18.39
N LEU A 154 11.09 -11.26 -19.30
CA LEU A 154 10.13 -11.39 -20.38
C LEU A 154 8.90 -12.10 -19.85
N ILE A 155 7.71 -11.55 -20.12
CA ILE A 155 6.44 -12.05 -19.59
C ILE A 155 5.45 -12.22 -20.73
N GLU A 156 4.98 -13.45 -20.90
CA GLU A 156 4.01 -13.82 -21.92
C GLU A 156 2.75 -14.41 -21.28
N PRO A 157 1.55 -13.99 -21.69
CA PRO A 157 0.34 -14.59 -21.18
C PRO A 157 0.15 -15.99 -21.77
N THR A 158 -0.10 -16.97 -20.91
CA THR A 158 -0.47 -18.35 -21.36
C THR A 158 -2.00 -18.46 -21.47
N PRO A 159 -2.52 -19.50 -22.13
CA PRO A 159 -3.96 -19.76 -22.14
C PRO A 159 -4.55 -19.92 -20.72
N GLN A 160 -3.76 -20.31 -19.74
CA GLN A 160 -4.15 -20.43 -18.34
C GLN A 160 -4.43 -19.06 -17.71
N PHE A 161 -3.63 -18.05 -18.05
CA PHE A 161 -3.85 -16.66 -17.60
C PHE A 161 -5.27 -16.16 -17.93
N TYR A 162 -5.80 -16.53 -19.09
CA TYR A 162 -7.15 -16.12 -19.49
C TYR A 162 -8.27 -16.97 -18.87
N LYS A 163 -7.96 -18.16 -18.33
CA LYS A 163 -8.93 -19.03 -17.65
C LYS A 163 -9.09 -18.67 -16.18
N GLU A 164 -8.01 -18.25 -15.52
CA GLU A 164 -8.07 -17.83 -14.13
C GLU A 164 -8.84 -16.50 -14.03
N MET A 165 -9.82 -16.44 -13.15
CA MET A 165 -10.42 -15.16 -12.77
C MET A 165 -9.36 -14.37 -12.02
N GLY A 166 -9.01 -13.18 -12.54
CA GLY A 166 -8.24 -12.20 -11.77
C GLY A 166 -8.98 -11.89 -10.45
N ASP A 167 -8.29 -11.29 -9.51
CA ASP A 167 -8.99 -10.75 -8.35
C ASP A 167 -10.02 -9.74 -8.89
N GLU A 168 -11.31 -10.09 -8.80
CA GLU A 168 -12.31 -9.04 -8.90
C GLU A 168 -11.91 -7.98 -7.88
N ASP A 169 -11.86 -6.72 -8.30
CA ASP A 169 -11.70 -5.60 -7.37
C ASP A 169 -12.73 -5.81 -6.25
N LYS A 170 -12.33 -6.48 -5.22
CA LYS A 170 -13.02 -6.43 -3.93
C LYS A 170 -12.79 -5.02 -3.43
N ARG A 171 -13.43 -4.05 -4.11
CA ARG A 171 -13.65 -2.74 -3.51
C ARG A 171 -14.10 -3.08 -2.12
N LEU A 172 -13.35 -2.66 -1.12
CA LEU A 172 -13.72 -2.80 0.28
C LEU A 172 -15.14 -2.26 0.42
N LYS A 173 -16.13 -3.14 0.18
CA LYS A 173 -17.52 -2.81 0.40
C LYS A 173 -17.59 -2.61 1.91
N PHE A 174 -18.23 -1.55 2.35
CA PHE A 174 -18.56 -1.34 3.77
C PHE A 174 -19.11 -2.61 4.42
N SER A 175 -19.76 -3.46 3.63
CA SER A 175 -20.23 -4.79 3.99
C SER A 175 -19.11 -5.73 4.48
N SER A 176 -17.91 -5.69 3.91
CA SER A 176 -16.79 -6.52 4.37
C SER A 176 -16.26 -6.06 5.71
N LEU A 177 -16.30 -4.74 5.97
CA LEU A 177 -15.94 -4.18 7.27
C LEU A 177 -16.93 -4.64 8.36
N VAL A 178 -18.22 -4.65 8.05
CA VAL A 178 -19.28 -5.13 8.95
C VAL A 178 -19.14 -6.64 9.21
N GLU A 179 -18.76 -7.42 8.19
CA GLU A 179 -18.54 -8.85 8.33
C GLU A 179 -17.33 -9.16 9.23
N TYR A 180 -16.26 -8.36 9.12
CA TYR A 180 -15.09 -8.47 9.99
C TYR A 180 -15.39 -8.05 11.43
N LEU A 181 -16.28 -7.09 11.64
CA LEU A 181 -16.74 -6.62 12.96
C LEU A 181 -17.78 -7.56 13.63
N ARG A 182 -18.38 -8.45 12.85
CA ARG A 182 -19.45 -9.35 13.34
C ARG A 182 -19.04 -10.24 14.53
N PRO A 183 -17.84 -10.85 14.60
CA PRO A 183 -17.43 -11.62 15.78
C PRO A 183 -17.29 -10.74 17.04
N TYR A 184 -16.98 -9.45 16.90
CA TYR A 184 -16.78 -8.50 17.98
C TYR A 184 -18.04 -7.72 18.39
N LYS A 185 -19.23 -8.12 17.90
CA LYS A 185 -20.50 -7.43 18.16
C LYS A 185 -20.80 -7.24 19.65
N SER A 186 -20.43 -8.21 20.50
CA SER A 186 -20.65 -8.13 21.95
C SER A 186 -19.85 -6.98 22.57
N TYR A 187 -18.59 -6.84 22.19
CA TYR A 187 -17.70 -5.75 22.64
C TYR A 187 -18.17 -4.39 22.13
N LEU A 188 -18.65 -4.32 20.88
CA LEU A 188 -19.21 -3.09 20.29
C LEU A 188 -20.46 -2.63 21.02
N VAL A 189 -21.36 -3.57 21.35
CA VAL A 189 -22.57 -3.26 22.13
C VAL A 189 -22.20 -2.78 23.54
N GLN A 190 -21.26 -3.41 24.20
CA GLN A 190 -20.79 -3.03 25.52
C GLN A 190 -20.15 -1.64 25.52
N LEU A 191 -19.32 -1.35 24.49
CA LEU A 191 -18.72 -0.03 24.30
C LEU A 191 -19.78 1.05 24.06
N ALA A 192 -20.77 0.77 23.20
CA ALA A 192 -21.87 1.69 22.92
C ALA A 192 -22.70 1.98 24.18
N LEU A 193 -23.02 0.94 24.98
CA LEU A 193 -23.71 1.09 26.25
C LEU A 193 -22.94 1.96 27.23
N ALA A 194 -21.62 1.74 27.36
CA ALA A 194 -20.76 2.55 28.22
C ALA A 194 -20.73 4.02 27.78
N MET A 195 -20.66 4.29 26.47
CA MET A 195 -20.70 5.66 25.94
C MET A 195 -22.05 6.33 26.18
N ILE A 196 -23.15 5.62 25.99
CA ILE A 196 -24.51 6.16 26.27
C ILE A 196 -24.66 6.48 27.75
N THR A 197 -24.23 5.57 28.63
CA THR A 197 -24.27 5.78 30.07
C THR A 197 -23.45 7.01 30.50
N ALA A 198 -22.22 7.14 30.02
CA ALA A 198 -21.38 8.30 30.26
C ALA A 198 -22.03 9.62 29.79
N SER A 199 -22.64 9.61 28.61
CA SER A 199 -23.34 10.79 28.05
C SER A 199 -24.54 11.20 28.90
N VAL A 200 -25.35 10.24 29.34
CA VAL A 200 -26.51 10.52 30.22
C VAL A 200 -26.07 11.09 31.55
N LEU A 201 -25.06 10.51 32.21
CA LEU A 201 -24.51 11.03 33.43
C LEU A 201 -23.96 12.45 33.27
N SER A 202 -23.26 12.73 32.17
CA SER A 202 -22.71 14.05 31.88
C SER A 202 -23.80 15.12 31.67
N LEU A 203 -24.96 14.72 31.13
CA LEU A 203 -26.09 15.64 30.96
C LEU A 203 -26.79 15.99 32.28
N ILE A 204 -26.78 15.08 33.25
CA ILE A 204 -27.45 15.30 34.55
C ILE A 204 -26.68 16.33 35.39
N LEU A 205 -25.37 16.37 35.35
CA LEU A 205 -24.54 17.27 36.18
C LEU A 205 -24.89 18.76 36.04
N PRO A 206 -25.02 19.35 34.83
CA PRO A 206 -25.36 20.76 34.71
C PRO A 206 -26.77 21.08 35.26
N PHE A 207 -27.74 20.15 35.13
CA PHE A 207 -29.09 20.35 35.71
C PHE A 207 -29.08 20.34 37.24
N LEU A 208 -28.24 19.48 37.85
CA LEU A 208 -28.04 19.48 39.30
C LEU A 208 -27.41 20.80 39.78
N THR A 209 -26.37 21.26 39.05
CA THR A 209 -25.70 22.52 39.40
C THR A 209 -26.68 23.72 39.31
N GLN A 210 -27.48 23.76 38.24
CA GLN A 210 -28.50 24.80 38.08
C GLN A 210 -29.54 24.72 39.20
N SER A 211 -30.00 23.53 39.59
CA SER A 211 -30.96 23.35 40.69
C SER A 211 -30.41 23.81 42.05
N VAL A 212 -29.11 23.66 42.29
CA VAL A 212 -28.43 24.17 43.49
C VAL A 212 -28.49 25.70 43.52
N VAL A 213 -28.24 26.36 42.40
CA VAL A 213 -28.27 27.81 42.29
C VAL A 213 -29.68 28.35 42.44
N ASP A 214 -30.64 27.80 41.68
CA ASP A 214 -32.00 28.33 41.62
C ASP A 214 -32.81 28.09 42.89
N LYS A 215 -32.71 26.88 43.45
CA LYS A 215 -33.50 26.47 44.63
C LYS A 215 -32.72 26.55 45.95
N GLY A 216 -31.42 26.20 45.92
CA GLY A 216 -30.60 26.18 47.13
C GLY A 216 -30.28 27.57 47.64
N ILE A 217 -29.76 28.43 46.76
CA ILE A 217 -29.37 29.79 47.12
C ILE A 217 -30.60 30.71 47.21
N GLY A 218 -31.53 30.60 46.28
CA GLY A 218 -32.73 31.44 46.20
C GLY A 218 -33.69 31.24 47.35
N THR A 219 -33.75 30.09 48.05
CA THR A 219 -34.65 29.80 49.18
C THR A 219 -33.93 29.72 50.54
N ASN A 220 -32.61 29.97 50.60
CA ASN A 220 -31.77 29.86 51.79
C ASN A 220 -31.89 28.50 52.52
N ASN A 221 -32.14 27.40 51.78
CA ASN A 221 -32.37 26.11 52.42
C ASN A 221 -31.05 25.30 52.37
N LEU A 222 -30.29 25.33 53.44
CA LEU A 222 -28.98 24.70 53.59
C LEU A 222 -29.06 23.16 53.44
N SER A 223 -30.13 22.53 53.93
CA SER A 223 -30.33 21.08 53.83
C SER A 223 -30.49 20.63 52.41
N PHE A 224 -31.15 21.40 51.54
CA PHE A 224 -31.30 21.12 50.13
C PHE A 224 -29.97 21.20 49.37
N VAL A 225 -29.15 22.23 49.69
CA VAL A 225 -27.81 22.42 49.10
C VAL A 225 -26.89 21.23 49.43
N VAL A 226 -26.86 20.82 50.71
CA VAL A 226 -26.05 19.66 51.15
C VAL A 226 -26.49 18.37 50.45
N MET A 227 -27.81 18.13 50.34
CA MET A 227 -28.33 16.95 49.66
C MET A 227 -27.92 16.92 48.17
N MET A 228 -27.97 18.05 47.48
CA MET A 228 -27.58 18.17 46.08
C MET A 228 -26.05 18.01 45.86
N LEU A 229 -25.25 18.54 46.80
CA LEU A 229 -23.79 18.34 46.78
C LEU A 229 -23.44 16.86 46.95
N VAL A 230 -24.08 16.15 47.87
CA VAL A 230 -23.88 14.69 48.02
C VAL A 230 -24.27 13.94 46.72
N ALA A 231 -25.40 14.31 46.12
CA ALA A 231 -25.80 13.72 44.83
C ALA A 231 -24.77 13.96 43.71
N GLN A 232 -24.20 15.16 43.64
CA GLN A 232 -23.13 15.47 42.68
C GLN A 232 -21.86 14.62 42.91
N VAL A 233 -21.46 14.47 44.19
CA VAL A 233 -20.30 13.62 44.53
C VAL A 233 -20.55 12.16 44.13
N VAL A 234 -21.73 11.62 44.41
CA VAL A 234 -22.08 10.24 44.05
C VAL A 234 -22.08 10.06 42.51
N LEU A 235 -22.63 11.02 41.77
CA LEU A 235 -22.61 10.97 40.29
C LEU A 235 -21.20 11.07 39.74
N THR A 236 -20.35 11.94 40.29
CA THR A 236 -18.94 12.07 39.85
C THR A 236 -18.14 10.78 40.12
N LEU A 237 -18.37 10.16 41.28
CA LEU A 237 -17.77 8.83 41.57
C LEU A 237 -18.26 7.76 40.61
N GLY A 238 -19.55 7.78 40.25
CA GLY A 238 -20.10 6.89 39.23
C GLY A 238 -19.46 7.08 37.84
N GLN A 239 -19.19 8.32 37.45
CA GLN A 239 -18.46 8.62 36.19
C GLN A 239 -17.04 8.10 36.24
N LEU A 240 -16.30 8.33 37.33
CA LEU A 240 -14.95 7.82 37.54
C LEU A 240 -14.91 6.28 37.46
N ALA A 241 -15.86 5.60 38.09
CA ALA A 241 -15.97 4.14 38.02
C ALA A 241 -16.21 3.64 36.56
N ASN A 242 -17.11 4.33 35.85
CA ASN A 242 -17.36 4.01 34.42
C ASN A 242 -16.12 4.22 33.54
N ASP A 243 -15.35 5.28 33.74
CA ASP A 243 -14.11 5.56 33.01
C ASP A 243 -12.99 4.55 33.36
N LEU A 244 -12.91 4.13 34.63
CA LEU A 244 -11.98 3.05 35.02
C LEU A 244 -12.32 1.72 34.36
N ILE A 245 -13.59 1.33 34.36
CA ILE A 245 -14.04 0.11 33.66
C ILE A 245 -13.70 0.19 32.17
N ARG A 246 -13.94 1.34 31.55
CA ARG A 246 -13.60 1.59 30.15
C ARG A 246 -12.09 1.47 29.90
N CYS A 247 -11.26 2.05 30.78
CA CYS A 247 -9.80 1.98 30.68
C CYS A 247 -9.30 0.52 30.83
N LEU A 248 -9.85 -0.24 31.78
CA LEU A 248 -9.48 -1.65 31.98
C LEU A 248 -9.85 -2.53 30.79
N LEU A 249 -11.00 -2.29 30.16
CA LEU A 249 -11.38 -3.00 28.93
C LEU A 249 -10.41 -2.72 27.77
N TYR A 250 -9.93 -1.46 27.65
CA TYR A 250 -8.95 -1.10 26.61
C TYR A 250 -7.56 -1.72 26.86
N THR A 251 -7.15 -1.84 28.12
CA THR A 251 -5.80 -2.38 28.46
C THR A 251 -5.75 -3.90 28.42
N SER A 252 -6.88 -4.58 28.64
CA SER A 252 -6.94 -6.04 28.54
C SER A 252 -6.73 -6.55 27.11
N ASP A 253 -7.28 -5.85 26.11
CA ASP A 253 -7.11 -6.23 24.71
C ASP A 253 -5.66 -5.96 24.19
N ALA A 254 -4.95 -5.01 24.80
CA ALA A 254 -3.56 -4.70 24.41
C ALA A 254 -2.53 -5.67 25.02
N ALA A 255 -2.94 -6.51 25.97
CA ALA A 255 -2.07 -7.49 26.63
C ALA A 255 -2.15 -8.89 25.99
N ASP A 256 -3.14 -9.14 25.14
CA ASP A 256 -3.37 -10.41 24.46
C ASP A 256 -2.84 -10.42 22.99
N GLU A 257 -2.20 -9.33 22.51
CA GLU A 257 -1.43 -9.25 21.25
C GLU A 257 0.08 -9.37 21.54
#